data_dc65fc523b9455cad49124e358cb00e6
#
_entry.id   dc65fc523b9455cad49124e358cb00e6
#
_cell.length_a   1.000
_cell.length_b   1.000
_cell.length_c   1.000
_cell.angle_alpha   90.00
_cell.angle_beta   90.00
_cell.angle_gamma   90.00
#
_symmetry.space_group_name_H-M   'P 1'
#
loop_
_entity.id
_entity.type
_entity.pdbx_description
1 polymer ?
#
loop_
_entity_poly.entity_id
_entity_poly.type
_entity_poly.pdbx_seq_one_letter_code
_entity_poly.pdbx_strand_id
1 'polypeptide(L)'
;MSEQVKFIVVTKDNVSNSPLFSDVRLALELNKEDCLCLNFDQIQHITLQHSVRYWLLAENADEIDRTLPYCLNAERVYRSVDWQQFQQDSQAKRELWQQIQQI
;
A
#
# COMPACT_ATOMS: atom_id res chain seq x y z
N MET A 1 -5.98 -16.13 4.61
CA MET A 1 -4.88 -15.20 4.27
C MET A 1 -3.56 -15.83 4.67
N SER A 2 -2.55 -15.68 3.84
CA SER A 2 -1.22 -16.23 4.13
C SER A 2 -0.59 -15.51 5.33
N GLU A 3 0.06 -16.27 6.20
CA GLU A 3 0.80 -15.71 7.32
C GLU A 3 2.06 -14.96 6.86
N GLN A 4 2.41 -15.06 5.58
CA GLN A 4 3.61 -14.45 5.02
C GLN A 4 3.37 -13.05 4.46
N VAL A 5 2.13 -12.56 4.46
CA VAL A 5 1.85 -11.23 3.95
C VAL A 5 2.54 -10.19 4.82
N LYS A 6 3.39 -9.38 4.18
CA LYS A 6 4.18 -8.33 4.85
C LYS A 6 3.83 -6.94 4.38
N PHE A 7 3.14 -6.82 3.25
CA PHE A 7 2.83 -5.56 2.60
C PHE A 7 1.43 -5.61 2.01
N ILE A 8 0.60 -4.64 2.34
CA ILE A 8 -0.76 -4.54 1.84
C ILE A 8 -0.94 -3.21 1.12
N VAL A 9 -1.30 -3.28 -0.16
CA VAL A 9 -1.64 -2.11 -0.98
C VAL A 9 -3.16 -1.95 -0.96
N VAL A 10 -3.64 -0.78 -0.56
CA VAL A 10 -5.06 -0.47 -0.55
C VAL A 10 -5.35 0.57 -1.62
N THR A 11 -6.09 0.19 -2.64
CA THR A 11 -6.39 1.04 -3.78
C THR A 11 -7.68 0.58 -4.45
N LYS A 12 -8.31 1.48 -5.21
CA LYS A 12 -9.50 1.14 -6.01
C LYS A 12 -9.17 0.22 -7.17
N ASP A 13 -7.95 0.28 -7.69
CA ASP A 13 -7.54 -0.46 -8.87
C ASP A 13 -6.70 -1.66 -8.49
N ASN A 14 -6.79 -2.73 -9.28
CA ASN A 14 -5.92 -3.88 -9.09
C ASN A 14 -4.54 -3.56 -9.70
N VAL A 15 -3.54 -3.43 -8.85
CA VAL A 15 -2.19 -3.03 -9.26
C VAL A 15 -1.20 -4.19 -9.25
N SER A 16 -1.64 -5.39 -8.90
CA SER A 16 -0.74 -6.53 -8.66
C SER A 16 0.07 -6.94 -9.88
N ASN A 17 -0.41 -6.65 -11.10
CA ASN A 17 0.31 -6.97 -12.33
C ASN A 17 1.00 -5.76 -12.97
N SER A 18 1.02 -4.62 -12.29
CA SER A 18 1.63 -3.40 -12.82
C SER A 18 3.14 -3.44 -12.70
N PRO A 19 3.89 -3.05 -13.75
CA PRO A 19 5.35 -2.91 -13.64
C PRO A 19 5.77 -1.91 -12.56
N LEU A 20 5.02 -0.83 -12.39
CA LEU A 20 5.32 0.16 -11.35
C LEU A 20 5.18 -0.43 -9.96
N PHE A 21 4.16 -1.25 -9.73
CA PHE A 21 4.01 -1.95 -8.46
C PHE A 21 5.18 -2.92 -8.23
N SER A 22 5.62 -3.61 -9.28
CA SER A 22 6.79 -4.48 -9.19
C SER A 22 8.04 -3.70 -8.76
N ASP A 23 8.23 -2.50 -9.29
CA ASP A 23 9.36 -1.65 -8.92
C ASP A 23 9.30 -1.27 -7.43
N VAL A 24 8.13 -0.91 -6.94
CA VAL A 24 7.94 -0.59 -5.51
C VAL A 24 8.24 -1.82 -4.64
N ARG A 25 7.71 -2.96 -5.03
CA ARG A 25 7.91 -4.22 -4.32
C ARG A 25 9.39 -4.58 -4.22
N LEU A 26 10.11 -4.45 -5.33
CA LEU A 26 11.55 -4.75 -5.37
C LEU A 26 12.35 -3.77 -4.52
N ALA A 27 11.96 -2.50 -4.51
CA ALA A 27 12.61 -1.49 -3.67
C ALA A 27 12.46 -1.80 -2.18
N LEU A 28 11.37 -2.47 -1.80
CA LEU A 28 11.13 -2.90 -0.42
C LEU A 28 11.69 -4.30 -0.13
N GLU A 29 12.35 -4.90 -1.11
CA GLU A 29 12.94 -6.24 -1.00
C GLU A 29 11.89 -7.31 -0.65
N LEU A 30 10.71 -7.20 -1.26
CA LEU A 30 9.59 -8.12 -1.02
C LEU A 30 9.39 -9.06 -2.21
N ASN A 31 8.99 -10.28 -1.92
CA ASN A 31 8.56 -11.24 -2.92
C ASN A 31 7.09 -11.01 -3.27
N LYS A 32 6.66 -11.56 -4.41
CA LYS A 32 5.28 -11.40 -4.85
C LYS A 32 4.29 -11.97 -3.83
N GLU A 33 4.65 -13.07 -3.19
CA GLU A 33 3.81 -13.73 -2.18
C GLU A 33 3.67 -12.92 -0.89
N ASP A 34 4.58 -11.99 -0.64
CA ASP A 34 4.56 -11.14 0.54
C ASP A 34 3.58 -9.97 0.42
N CYS A 35 3.05 -9.74 -0.78
CA CYS A 35 2.23 -8.57 -1.09
C CYS A 35 0.77 -8.96 -1.33
N LEU A 36 -0.15 -8.14 -0.85
CA LEU A 36 -1.58 -8.32 -1.05
C LEU A 36 -2.18 -6.99 -1.51
N CYS A 37 -3.00 -7.04 -2.56
CA CYS A 37 -3.69 -5.85 -3.07
C CYS A 37 -5.17 -5.95 -2.69
N LEU A 38 -5.67 -4.95 -1.97
CA LEU A 38 -7.05 -4.89 -1.49
C LEU A 38 -7.69 -3.57 -1.89
N ASN A 39 -9.01 -3.56 -2.02
CA ASN A 39 -9.75 -2.31 -2.13
C ASN A 39 -10.13 -1.81 -0.72
N PHE A 40 -10.77 -0.62 -0.66
CA PHE A 40 -11.10 0.00 0.62
C PHE A 40 -12.20 -0.73 1.39
N ASP A 41 -13.02 -1.53 0.71
CA ASP A 41 -14.00 -2.37 1.38
C ASP A 41 -13.35 -3.61 1.98
N GLN A 42 -12.44 -4.23 1.25
CA GLN A 42 -11.79 -5.47 1.67
C GLN A 42 -10.92 -5.26 2.91
N ILE A 43 -10.26 -4.11 3.04
CA ILE A 43 -9.40 -3.84 4.21
C ILE A 43 -10.19 -3.87 5.51
N GLN A 44 -11.49 -3.57 5.47
CA GLN A 44 -12.35 -3.55 6.65
C GLN A 44 -12.66 -4.96 7.17
N HIS A 45 -12.40 -5.97 6.38
CA HIS A 45 -12.79 -7.36 6.68
C HIS A 45 -11.61 -8.29 6.93
N ILE A 46 -10.39 -7.78 6.91
CA ILE A 46 -9.21 -8.62 7.14
C ILE A 46 -8.84 -8.66 8.62
N THR A 47 -8.21 -9.77 9.02
CA THR A 47 -7.66 -9.92 10.35
C THR A 47 -6.21 -10.34 10.22
N LEU A 48 -5.30 -9.64 10.91
CA LEU A 48 -3.87 -9.91 10.88
C LEU A 48 -3.35 -10.06 12.29
N GLN A 49 -2.45 -11.03 12.50
CA GLN A 49 -1.84 -11.30 13.79
C GLN A 49 -0.35 -10.94 13.83
N HIS A 50 0.17 -10.38 12.74
CA HIS A 50 1.58 -9.97 12.66
C HIS A 50 1.68 -8.56 12.06
N SER A 51 2.83 -7.93 12.23
CA SER A 51 3.07 -6.58 11.73
C SER A 51 3.18 -6.57 10.21
N VAL A 52 2.54 -5.61 9.59
CA VAL A 52 2.59 -5.42 8.13
C VAL A 52 2.76 -3.94 7.80
N ARG A 53 3.23 -3.67 6.59
CA ARG A 53 3.28 -2.33 6.04
C ARG A 53 2.09 -2.13 5.12
N TYR A 54 1.53 -0.93 5.16
CA TYR A 54 0.39 -0.57 4.31
C TYR A 54 0.79 0.54 3.35
N TRP A 55 0.24 0.49 2.15
CA TRP A 55 0.37 1.56 1.16
C TRP A 55 -1.03 1.96 0.72
N LEU A 56 -1.46 3.15 1.13
CA LEU A 56 -2.80 3.66 0.86
C LEU A 56 -2.75 4.63 -0.31
N LEU A 57 -3.50 4.32 -1.36
CA LEU A 57 -3.59 5.14 -2.58
C LEU A 57 -5.02 5.67 -2.67
N ALA A 58 -5.21 6.93 -2.34
CA ALA A 58 -6.52 7.56 -2.29
C ALA A 58 -6.51 8.95 -2.89
N GLU A 59 -7.66 9.39 -3.41
CA GLU A 59 -7.79 10.69 -4.03
C GLU A 59 -7.68 11.84 -3.04
N ASN A 60 -8.06 11.60 -1.79
CA ASN A 60 -8.05 12.65 -0.76
C ASN A 60 -7.64 12.11 0.60
N ALA A 61 -7.25 13.03 1.48
CA ALA A 61 -6.78 12.67 2.80
C ALA A 61 -7.89 12.09 3.69
N ASP A 62 -9.13 12.48 3.47
CA ASP A 62 -10.26 11.96 4.25
C ASP A 62 -10.43 10.46 4.07
N GLU A 63 -10.25 9.97 2.86
CA GLU A 63 -10.34 8.55 2.56
C GLU A 63 -9.24 7.77 3.27
N ILE A 64 -8.04 8.32 3.29
CA ILE A 64 -6.92 7.74 4.02
C ILE A 64 -7.23 7.70 5.51
N ASP A 65 -7.70 8.81 6.07
CA ASP A 65 -8.00 8.90 7.50
C ASP A 65 -9.09 7.91 7.93
N ARG A 66 -10.09 7.68 7.08
CA ARG A 66 -11.14 6.71 7.35
C ARG A 66 -10.64 5.27 7.28
N THR A 67 -9.59 5.03 6.51
CA THR A 67 -9.02 3.69 6.34
C THR A 67 -8.02 3.35 7.45
N LEU A 68 -7.34 4.33 8.02
CA LEU A 68 -6.31 4.10 9.02
C LEU A 68 -6.76 3.20 10.18
N PRO A 69 -7.98 3.35 10.74
CA PRO A 69 -8.42 2.45 11.83
C PRO A 69 -8.47 0.98 11.45
N TYR A 70 -8.56 0.68 10.15
CA TYR A 70 -8.60 -0.70 9.67
C TYR A 70 -7.21 -1.25 9.32
N CYS A 71 -6.16 -0.43 9.41
CA CYS A 71 -4.79 -0.85 9.18
C CYS A 71 -4.25 -1.52 10.45
N LEU A 72 -4.67 -2.74 10.70
CA LEU A 72 -4.34 -3.49 11.91
C LEU A 72 -2.86 -3.89 11.89
N ASN A 73 -2.22 -3.79 13.06
CA ASN A 73 -0.82 -4.17 13.23
C ASN A 73 0.12 -3.45 12.26
N ALA A 74 -0.15 -2.19 11.97
CA ALA A 74 0.64 -1.42 11.02
C ALA A 74 2.03 -1.17 11.56
N GLU A 75 3.04 -1.75 10.91
CA GLU A 75 4.44 -1.40 11.14
C GLU A 75 4.73 -0.04 10.54
N ARG A 76 4.14 0.22 9.36
CA ARG A 76 4.31 1.48 8.65
C ARG A 76 3.15 1.70 7.70
N VAL A 77 2.78 2.96 7.49
CA VAL A 77 1.75 3.33 6.52
C VAL A 77 2.32 4.33 5.55
N TYR A 78 2.42 3.95 4.28
CA TYR A 78 2.79 4.85 3.20
C TYR A 78 1.52 5.44 2.60
N ARG A 79 1.53 6.72 2.28
CA ARG A 79 0.37 7.45 1.76
C ARG A 79 0.72 8.05 0.41
N SER A 80 -0.18 7.86 -0.55
CA SER A 80 -0.01 8.40 -1.91
C SER A 80 -1.36 8.85 -2.46
N VAL A 81 -1.32 9.58 -3.58
CA VAL A 81 -2.51 9.90 -4.35
C VAL A 81 -3.09 8.63 -4.96
N ASP A 82 -4.27 8.70 -5.60
CA ASP A 82 -4.86 7.51 -6.20
C ASP A 82 -3.93 6.93 -7.28
N TRP A 83 -4.15 5.65 -7.62
CA TRP A 83 -3.25 4.93 -8.52
C TRP A 83 -3.11 5.60 -9.88
N GLN A 84 -4.21 6.09 -10.44
CA GLN A 84 -4.16 6.70 -11.77
C GLN A 84 -3.31 7.97 -11.77
N GLN A 85 -3.48 8.82 -10.78
CA GLN A 85 -2.67 10.01 -10.64
C GLN A 85 -1.23 9.66 -10.30
N PHE A 86 -1.02 8.67 -9.45
CA PHE A 86 0.31 8.23 -9.04
C PHE A 86 1.17 7.83 -10.23
N GLN A 87 0.58 7.12 -11.20
CA GLN A 87 1.31 6.67 -12.39
C GLN A 87 1.83 7.84 -13.23
N GLN A 88 1.11 8.97 -13.21
CA GLN A 88 1.41 10.13 -14.05
C GLN A 88 2.14 11.24 -13.31
N ASP A 89 2.26 11.15 -12.00
CA ASP A 89 2.79 12.22 -11.16
C ASP A 89 4.16 11.83 -10.63
N SER A 90 5.21 12.42 -11.23
CA SER A 90 6.59 12.11 -10.82
C SER A 90 6.89 12.60 -9.40
N GLN A 91 6.21 13.67 -8.95
CA GLN A 91 6.38 14.13 -7.57
C GLN A 91 5.78 13.16 -6.57
N ALA A 92 4.60 12.59 -6.88
CA ALA A 92 4.00 11.57 -6.02
C ALA A 92 4.89 10.33 -5.89
N LYS A 93 5.53 9.89 -6.99
CA LYS A 93 6.49 8.81 -6.97
C LYS A 93 7.70 9.14 -6.10
N ARG A 94 8.19 10.36 -6.21
CA ARG A 94 9.34 10.83 -5.42
C ARG A 94 9.00 10.87 -3.93
N GLU A 95 7.81 11.30 -3.60
CA GLU A 95 7.32 11.32 -2.22
C GLU A 95 7.24 9.91 -1.63
N LEU A 96 6.78 8.94 -2.42
CA LEU A 96 6.75 7.54 -1.97
C LEU A 96 8.17 7.04 -1.69
N TRP A 97 9.12 7.29 -2.60
CA TRP A 97 10.51 6.88 -2.39
C TRP A 97 11.10 7.51 -1.15
N GLN A 98 10.77 8.75 -0.85
CA GLN A 98 11.21 9.40 0.39
C GLN A 98 10.63 8.72 1.61
N GLN A 99 9.35 8.33 1.58
CA GLN A 99 8.73 7.60 2.68
C GLN A 99 9.39 6.24 2.90
N ILE A 100 9.72 5.55 1.83
CA ILE A 100 10.37 4.23 1.89
C ILE A 100 11.78 4.34 2.47
N GLN A 101 12.51 5.41 2.16
CA GLN A 101 13.87 5.62 2.62
C GLN A 101 13.96 6.15 4.04
N GLN A 102 12.87 6.65 4.59
CA GLN A 102 12.84 7.09 5.98
C GLN A 102 12.85 5.86 6.90
N ILE A 103 13.80 5.86 7.79
CA ILE A 103 13.97 4.76 8.74
C ILE A 103 13.48 5.19 10.12
#